data_7da1e32e5369a8cbfe4414f0ac828c9d
#
_entry.id   7da1e32e5369a8cbfe4414f0ac828c9d
#
_cell.length_a   1.000
_cell.length_b   1.000
_cell.length_c   1.000
_cell.angle_alpha   90.00
_cell.angle_beta   90.00
_cell.angle_gamma   90.00
#
_symmetry.space_group_name_H-M   'P 1'
#
loop_
_entity.id
_entity.type
_entity.pdbx_description
1 polymer ?
#
loop_
_entity_poly.entity_id
_entity_poly.type
_entity_poly.pdbx_seq_one_letter_code
_entity_poly.pdbx_strand_id
1 'polypeptide(L)'
;MRNGMIALALVGCASPVLAQDAVPMVKTVDYEFGYAYPAAAGRVPGLKAWLEADRARLRAKTMREGAAARRDARKSGFPYRRYSYVKSWKLVTQTPRFVSLSGDSYDYQGGAHGQPASYGLVWDKVAGRRLEPKALFTSDAALQSATRTDYCARLKAEQRRRNQGTVSSMNICPPIKDLTLLLGSTSGRAIDRIGLIADPYVAGSYAEGSYEVTLPVTPAILTAVKPAYRAAFAVRP
;
A
#
# COMPACT_ATOMS: atom_id res chain seq x y z
N MET A 1 -44.76 37.24 31.04
CA MET A 1 -44.52 36.06 30.13
C MET A 1 -43.04 36.05 29.72
N ARG A 2 -42.23 35.15 30.33
CA ARG A 2 -40.78 35.10 30.13
C ARG A 2 -40.49 33.89 29.24
N ASN A 3 -40.11 34.12 27.97
CA ASN A 3 -39.70 33.07 27.07
C ASN A 3 -38.23 32.67 27.36
N GLY A 4 -38.04 31.46 27.86
CA GLY A 4 -36.72 30.87 28.01
C GLY A 4 -36.29 30.22 26.71
N MET A 5 -35.23 30.75 26.08
CA MET A 5 -34.54 30.08 24.98
C MET A 5 -33.57 29.03 25.54
N ILE A 6 -33.82 27.76 25.21
CA ILE A 6 -32.91 26.65 25.49
C ILE A 6 -31.90 26.59 24.33
N ALA A 7 -30.67 26.92 24.64
CA ALA A 7 -29.56 26.74 23.69
C ALA A 7 -29.08 25.29 23.72
N LEU A 8 -29.27 24.57 22.61
CA LEU A 8 -28.80 23.20 22.44
C LEU A 8 -27.30 23.27 22.01
N ALA A 9 -26.41 22.93 22.92
CA ALA A 9 -24.97 22.83 22.60
C ALA A 9 -24.69 21.53 21.84
N LEU A 10 -24.41 21.64 20.56
CA LEU A 10 -23.88 20.53 19.74
C LEU A 10 -22.42 20.27 20.14
N VAL A 11 -22.16 19.21 20.91
CA VAL A 11 -20.83 18.70 21.18
C VAL A 11 -20.40 17.90 19.94
N GLY A 12 -19.61 18.54 19.08
CA GLY A 12 -18.97 17.89 17.96
C GLY A 12 -17.86 16.98 18.46
N CYS A 13 -18.05 15.66 18.41
CA CYS A 13 -16.97 14.69 18.58
C CYS A 13 -16.02 14.79 17.39
N ALA A 14 -14.96 15.58 17.50
CA ALA A 14 -13.83 15.53 16.59
C ALA A 14 -13.08 14.22 16.86
N SER A 15 -13.19 13.26 15.94
CA SER A 15 -12.32 12.08 15.94
C SER A 15 -10.87 12.54 15.77
N PRO A 16 -9.92 12.07 16.60
CA PRO A 16 -8.52 12.40 16.40
C PRO A 16 -8.08 11.84 15.07
N VAL A 17 -7.74 12.71 14.13
CA VAL A 17 -6.91 12.34 12.97
C VAL A 17 -5.56 11.93 13.54
N LEU A 18 -5.30 10.62 13.57
CA LEU A 18 -3.98 10.11 13.94
C LEU A 18 -2.96 10.76 12.99
N ALA A 19 -2.15 11.65 13.52
CA ALA A 19 -1.02 12.20 12.80
C ALA A 19 -0.18 11.04 12.26
N GLN A 20 0.01 10.96 10.95
CA GLN A 20 0.95 10.01 10.37
C GLN A 20 2.33 10.44 10.87
N ASP A 21 2.95 9.60 11.69
CA ASP A 21 4.32 9.82 12.15
C ASP A 21 5.20 10.07 10.93
N ALA A 22 5.89 11.21 10.91
CA ALA A 22 6.79 11.56 9.84
C ALA A 22 7.87 10.48 9.70
N VAL A 23 8.10 9.99 8.48
CA VAL A 23 9.14 8.99 8.24
C VAL A 23 10.50 9.59 8.60
N PRO A 24 11.27 9.00 9.53
CA PRO A 24 12.59 9.51 9.89
C PRO A 24 13.51 9.53 8.68
N MET A 25 14.13 10.69 8.40
CA MET A 25 14.97 10.91 7.22
C MET A 25 16.45 11.02 7.58
N VAL A 26 17.28 10.25 6.88
CA VAL A 26 18.73 10.43 6.82
C VAL A 26 19.04 11.26 5.58
N LYS A 27 19.72 12.40 5.75
CA LYS A 27 20.13 13.30 4.66
C LYS A 27 21.64 13.41 4.60
N THR A 28 22.19 13.21 3.41
CA THR A 28 23.62 13.37 3.10
C THR A 28 23.79 14.28 1.88
N VAL A 29 25.02 14.51 1.46
CA VAL A 29 25.28 15.26 0.21
C VAL A 29 24.90 14.45 -1.03
N ASP A 30 24.87 13.12 -0.92
CA ASP A 30 24.64 12.20 -2.04
C ASP A 30 23.20 11.71 -2.12
N TYR A 31 22.50 11.57 -0.98
CA TYR A 31 21.16 10.99 -0.95
C TYR A 31 20.34 11.43 0.26
N GLU A 32 19.03 11.25 0.15
CA GLU A 32 18.06 11.24 1.26
C GLU A 32 17.42 9.86 1.36
N PHE A 33 17.24 9.37 2.58
CA PHE A 33 16.66 8.04 2.81
C PHE A 33 15.73 8.05 4.02
N GLY A 34 14.49 7.56 3.83
CA GLY A 34 13.52 7.35 4.88
C GLY A 34 12.96 5.94 4.84
N TYR A 35 12.78 5.33 6.01
CA TYR A 35 12.13 4.03 6.13
C TYR A 35 11.42 3.91 7.47
N ALA A 36 10.13 3.57 7.44
CA ALA A 36 9.32 3.41 8.63
C ALA A 36 8.42 2.17 8.54
N TYR A 37 8.10 1.58 9.68
CA TYR A 37 7.11 0.53 9.82
C TYR A 37 6.38 0.63 11.15
N PRO A 38 5.13 0.14 11.27
CA PRO A 38 4.35 0.30 12.49
C PRO A 38 4.90 -0.54 13.64
N ALA A 39 4.79 -0.04 14.87
CA ALA A 39 5.23 -0.72 16.08
C ALA A 39 4.67 -2.15 16.20
N ALA A 40 3.44 -2.37 15.72
CA ALA A 40 2.82 -3.70 15.70
C ALA A 40 3.64 -4.72 14.89
N ALA A 41 4.18 -4.32 13.73
CA ALA A 41 5.08 -5.17 12.93
C ALA A 41 6.41 -5.41 13.64
N GLY A 42 6.94 -4.40 14.32
CA GLY A 42 8.18 -4.49 15.11
C GLY A 42 8.11 -5.45 16.32
N ARG A 43 6.90 -5.78 16.79
CA ARG A 43 6.69 -6.77 17.86
C ARG A 43 6.72 -8.23 17.39
N VAL A 44 6.76 -8.48 16.09
CA VAL A 44 6.88 -9.83 15.51
C VAL A 44 8.35 -10.06 15.11
N PRO A 45 9.13 -10.86 15.86
CA PRO A 45 10.59 -10.89 15.72
C PRO A 45 11.09 -11.19 14.31
N GLY A 46 10.54 -12.19 13.64
CA GLY A 46 10.92 -12.55 12.27
C GLY A 46 10.54 -11.47 11.25
N LEU A 47 9.36 -10.86 11.40
CA LEU A 47 8.93 -9.74 10.54
C LEU A 47 9.82 -8.52 10.76
N LYS A 48 10.14 -8.18 12.01
CA LYS A 48 11.07 -7.09 12.34
C LYS A 48 12.43 -7.33 11.68
N ALA A 49 12.99 -8.52 11.81
CA ALA A 49 14.28 -8.85 11.20
C ALA A 49 14.25 -8.67 9.67
N TRP A 50 13.15 -9.10 9.02
CA TRP A 50 12.97 -8.91 7.59
C TRP A 50 12.89 -7.42 7.21
N LEU A 51 12.10 -6.61 7.95
CA LEU A 51 11.94 -5.18 7.70
C LEU A 51 13.26 -4.41 7.86
N GLU A 52 14.06 -4.76 8.89
CA GLU A 52 15.38 -4.15 9.09
C GLU A 52 16.38 -4.55 7.99
N ALA A 53 16.35 -5.79 7.52
CA ALA A 53 17.17 -6.22 6.39
C ALA A 53 16.75 -5.51 5.08
N ASP A 54 15.43 -5.35 4.82
CA ASP A 54 14.92 -4.58 3.68
C ASP A 54 15.36 -3.12 3.76
N ARG A 55 15.26 -2.48 4.94
CA ARG A 55 15.74 -1.12 5.18
C ARG A 55 17.23 -0.97 4.88
N ALA A 56 18.05 -1.88 5.41
CA ALA A 56 19.51 -1.85 5.23
C ALA A 56 19.87 -2.00 3.72
N ARG A 57 19.24 -2.95 3.03
CA ARG A 57 19.43 -3.20 1.59
C ARG A 57 19.05 -1.98 0.75
N LEU A 58 17.88 -1.38 1.00
CA LEU A 58 17.40 -0.21 0.26
C LEU A 58 18.28 1.01 0.51
N ARG A 59 18.69 1.24 1.77
CA ARG A 59 19.61 2.34 2.10
C ARG A 59 20.95 2.19 1.40
N ALA A 60 21.54 0.98 1.41
CA ALA A 60 22.80 0.72 0.73
C ALA A 60 22.68 0.92 -0.80
N LYS A 61 21.55 0.53 -1.38
CA LYS A 61 21.27 0.79 -2.82
C LYS A 61 21.24 2.29 -3.10
N THR A 62 20.40 3.05 -2.37
CA THR A 62 20.25 4.52 -2.55
C THR A 62 21.58 5.25 -2.38
N MET A 63 22.37 4.85 -1.37
CA MET A 63 23.70 5.42 -1.14
C MET A 63 24.65 5.22 -2.34
N ARG A 64 24.74 3.99 -2.86
CA ARG A 64 25.62 3.69 -4.00
C ARG A 64 25.20 4.42 -5.26
N GLU A 65 23.90 4.42 -5.57
CA GLU A 65 23.34 5.06 -6.76
C GLU A 65 23.47 6.58 -6.70
N GLY A 66 23.15 7.20 -5.56
CA GLY A 66 23.32 8.65 -5.35
C GLY A 66 24.76 9.10 -5.46
N ALA A 67 25.71 8.37 -4.85
CA ALA A 67 27.14 8.67 -4.95
C ALA A 67 27.66 8.51 -6.39
N ALA A 68 27.20 7.50 -7.14
CA ALA A 68 27.56 7.32 -8.56
C ALA A 68 27.01 8.49 -9.40
N ALA A 69 25.72 8.80 -9.28
CA ALA A 69 25.09 9.88 -10.03
C ALA A 69 25.73 11.24 -9.74
N ARG A 70 26.14 11.52 -8.49
CA ARG A 70 26.85 12.74 -8.15
C ARG A 70 28.23 12.83 -8.81
N ARG A 71 28.98 11.71 -8.87
CA ARG A 71 30.27 11.68 -9.59
C ARG A 71 30.08 11.93 -11.07
N ASP A 72 29.07 11.32 -11.68
CA ASP A 72 28.78 11.47 -13.11
C ASP A 72 28.32 12.90 -13.46
N ALA A 73 27.48 13.51 -12.61
CA ALA A 73 27.08 14.90 -12.74
C ALA A 73 28.30 15.86 -12.73
N ARG A 74 29.24 15.65 -11.80
CA ARG A 74 30.49 16.42 -11.73
C ARG A 74 31.34 16.29 -12.99
N LYS A 75 31.50 15.06 -13.51
CA LYS A 75 32.27 14.80 -14.74
C LYS A 75 31.63 15.45 -15.96
N SER A 76 30.32 15.50 -16.01
CA SER A 76 29.55 16.05 -17.13
C SER A 76 29.26 17.53 -17.01
N GLY A 77 29.64 18.18 -15.90
CA GLY A 77 29.39 19.62 -15.67
C GLY A 77 27.92 19.99 -15.37
N PHE A 78 27.07 19.00 -15.04
CA PHE A 78 25.66 19.24 -14.70
C PHE A 78 25.45 19.40 -13.19
N PRO A 79 24.43 20.19 -12.77
CA PRO A 79 24.02 20.26 -11.38
C PRO A 79 23.51 18.89 -10.90
N TYR A 80 24.06 18.41 -9.79
CA TYR A 80 23.57 17.18 -9.16
C TYR A 80 22.24 17.42 -8.46
N ARG A 81 21.21 16.63 -8.80
CA ARG A 81 19.95 16.54 -8.07
C ARG A 81 20.01 15.35 -7.13
N ARG A 82 19.91 15.60 -5.83
CA ARG A 82 20.06 14.58 -4.80
C ARG A 82 19.04 13.48 -4.98
N TYR A 83 19.49 12.23 -4.94
CA TYR A 83 18.61 11.06 -4.94
C TYR A 83 17.86 10.98 -3.62
N SER A 84 16.59 10.57 -3.67
CA SER A 84 15.76 10.40 -2.49
C SER A 84 14.94 9.11 -2.59
N TYR A 85 14.99 8.30 -1.55
CA TYR A 85 14.16 7.11 -1.41
C TYR A 85 13.46 7.13 -0.06
N VAL A 86 12.13 7.05 -0.09
CA VAL A 86 11.31 6.95 1.12
C VAL A 86 10.41 5.73 1.00
N LYS A 87 10.33 4.92 2.05
CA LYS A 87 9.38 3.81 2.14
C LYS A 87 8.71 3.78 3.51
N SER A 88 7.41 3.63 3.53
CA SER A 88 6.65 3.46 4.76
C SER A 88 5.74 2.25 4.67
N TRP A 89 5.65 1.51 5.77
CA TRP A 89 4.72 0.41 5.93
C TRP A 89 3.61 0.78 6.89
N LYS A 90 2.40 0.35 6.59
CA LYS A 90 1.20 0.52 7.42
C LYS A 90 0.60 -0.85 7.72
N LEU A 91 0.05 -1.03 8.92
CA LEU A 91 -0.68 -2.23 9.26
C LEU A 91 -2.05 -2.20 8.56
N VAL A 92 -2.31 -3.19 7.70
CA VAL A 92 -3.63 -3.41 7.11
C VAL A 92 -4.49 -4.22 8.07
N THR A 93 -3.95 -5.35 8.55
CA THR A 93 -4.62 -6.19 9.55
C THR A 93 -3.66 -7.15 10.22
N GLN A 94 -4.09 -7.65 11.38
CA GLN A 94 -3.48 -8.78 12.06
C GLN A 94 -4.57 -9.79 12.42
N THR A 95 -4.37 -11.05 12.01
CA THR A 95 -5.22 -12.19 12.35
C THR A 95 -4.41 -13.23 13.16
N PRO A 96 -5.01 -14.32 13.67
CA PRO A 96 -4.24 -15.39 14.31
C PRO A 96 -3.09 -15.92 13.45
N ARG A 97 -3.26 -16.02 12.12
CA ARG A 97 -2.25 -16.56 11.21
C ARG A 97 -1.38 -15.48 10.57
N PHE A 98 -1.94 -14.36 10.14
CA PHE A 98 -1.25 -13.39 9.29
C PHE A 98 -1.07 -12.01 9.93
N VAL A 99 0.03 -11.35 9.59
CA VAL A 99 0.18 -9.89 9.66
C VAL A 99 0.25 -9.41 8.22
N SER A 100 -0.67 -8.53 7.82
CA SER A 100 -0.72 -7.92 6.48
C SER A 100 -0.32 -6.46 6.57
N LEU A 101 0.63 -6.06 5.73
CA LEU A 101 1.11 -4.68 5.64
C LEU A 101 0.88 -4.14 4.22
N SER A 102 0.55 -2.86 4.14
CA SER A 102 0.63 -2.03 2.94
C SER A 102 1.89 -1.19 3.02
N GLY A 103 2.68 -1.16 1.96
CA GLY A 103 3.86 -0.32 1.83
C GLY A 103 3.69 0.69 0.71
N ASP A 104 4.14 1.92 0.95
CA ASP A 104 4.26 2.97 -0.04
C ASP A 104 5.70 3.38 -0.16
N SER A 105 6.23 3.56 -1.37
CA SER A 105 7.54 4.17 -1.58
C SER A 105 7.49 5.32 -2.57
N TYR A 106 8.48 6.19 -2.47
CA TYR A 106 8.77 7.24 -3.44
C TYR A 106 10.26 7.23 -3.74
N ASP A 107 10.61 7.03 -5.01
CA ASP A 107 11.99 6.96 -5.50
C ASP A 107 12.24 8.13 -6.46
N TYR A 108 13.13 9.06 -6.10
CA TYR A 108 13.54 10.18 -6.93
C TYR A 108 14.99 10.06 -7.31
N GLN A 109 15.26 10.06 -8.60
CA GLN A 109 16.60 9.88 -9.20
C GLN A 109 17.03 11.06 -10.07
N GLY A 110 16.61 12.27 -9.70
CA GLY A 110 17.06 13.50 -10.37
C GLY A 110 16.24 13.92 -11.59
N GLY A 111 15.17 13.18 -11.97
CA GLY A 111 14.28 13.50 -13.08
C GLY A 111 13.29 14.66 -12.79
N ALA A 112 12.22 14.72 -13.59
CA ALA A 112 11.15 15.72 -13.42
C ALA A 112 10.35 15.48 -12.11
N HIS A 113 10.09 14.22 -11.76
CA HIS A 113 9.41 13.80 -10.56
C HIS A 113 9.92 12.42 -10.12
N GLY A 114 9.61 12.00 -8.90
CA GLY A 114 9.90 10.67 -8.43
C GLY A 114 8.81 9.67 -8.83
N GLN A 115 9.07 8.39 -8.57
CA GLN A 115 8.19 7.27 -8.89
C GLN A 115 7.58 6.74 -7.58
N PRO A 116 6.27 6.89 -7.38
CA PRO A 116 5.57 6.20 -6.31
C PRO A 116 5.38 4.72 -6.67
N ALA A 117 5.39 3.84 -5.67
CA ALA A 117 5.04 2.44 -5.83
C ALA A 117 4.40 1.89 -4.56
N SER A 118 3.39 1.04 -4.74
CA SER A 118 2.69 0.35 -3.65
C SER A 118 3.18 -1.09 -3.50
N TYR A 119 3.14 -1.60 -2.28
CA TYR A 119 3.58 -2.96 -1.92
C TYR A 119 2.58 -3.63 -1.00
N GLY A 120 2.35 -4.91 -1.20
CA GLY A 120 1.71 -5.79 -0.24
C GLY A 120 2.73 -6.72 0.43
N LEU A 121 2.59 -6.95 1.72
CA LEU A 121 3.37 -7.93 2.45
C LEU A 121 2.44 -8.71 3.37
N VAL A 122 2.57 -10.03 3.36
CA VAL A 122 1.95 -10.91 4.33
C VAL A 122 3.04 -11.66 5.09
N TRP A 123 3.00 -11.58 6.41
CA TRP A 123 3.81 -12.42 7.28
C TRP A 123 2.97 -13.58 7.79
N ASP A 124 3.31 -14.82 7.41
CA ASP A 124 2.69 -16.02 7.97
C ASP A 124 3.36 -16.34 9.32
N LYS A 125 2.63 -16.11 10.42
CA LYS A 125 3.12 -16.33 11.77
C LYS A 125 3.37 -17.80 12.09
N VAL A 126 2.63 -18.70 11.41
CA VAL A 126 2.78 -20.15 11.58
C VAL A 126 4.04 -20.65 10.88
N ALA A 127 4.24 -20.21 9.64
CA ALA A 127 5.42 -20.60 8.87
C ALA A 127 6.67 -19.75 9.18
N GLY A 128 6.53 -18.66 9.96
CA GLY A 128 7.62 -17.76 10.32
C GLY A 128 8.30 -17.08 9.11
N ARG A 129 7.53 -16.79 8.06
CA ARG A 129 8.10 -16.25 6.81
C ARG A 129 7.19 -15.24 6.11
N ARG A 130 7.83 -14.40 5.29
CA ARG A 130 7.15 -13.51 4.36
C ARG A 130 6.54 -14.27 3.19
N LEU A 131 5.35 -13.84 2.80
CA LEU A 131 4.67 -14.27 1.57
C LEU A 131 4.31 -13.04 0.74
N GLU A 132 4.36 -13.19 -0.58
CA GLU A 132 3.68 -12.26 -1.48
C GLU A 132 2.18 -12.50 -1.39
N PRO A 133 1.33 -11.46 -1.24
CA PRO A 133 -0.12 -11.67 -1.06
C PRO A 133 -0.76 -12.53 -2.15
N LYS A 134 -0.38 -12.34 -3.42
CA LYS A 134 -0.87 -13.14 -4.55
C LYS A 134 -0.47 -14.62 -4.46
N ALA A 135 0.64 -14.94 -3.79
CA ALA A 135 1.10 -16.31 -3.61
C ALA A 135 0.16 -17.18 -2.75
N LEU A 136 -0.80 -16.57 -2.03
CA LEU A 136 -1.83 -17.29 -1.29
C LEU A 136 -2.93 -17.85 -2.20
N PHE A 137 -3.00 -17.42 -3.44
CA PHE A 137 -3.99 -17.84 -4.42
C PHE A 137 -3.43 -18.91 -5.35
N THR A 138 -4.30 -19.71 -5.95
CA THR A 138 -3.92 -20.83 -6.83
C THR A 138 -3.21 -20.32 -8.08
N SER A 139 -3.65 -19.20 -8.65
CA SER A 139 -3.01 -18.48 -9.75
C SER A 139 -3.55 -17.05 -9.87
N ASP A 140 -2.80 -16.20 -10.58
CA ASP A 140 -3.28 -14.86 -10.96
C ASP A 140 -4.55 -14.95 -11.83
N ALA A 141 -4.65 -15.96 -12.69
CA ALA A 141 -5.84 -16.18 -13.53
C ALA A 141 -7.09 -16.49 -12.69
N ALA A 142 -6.96 -17.35 -11.66
CA ALA A 142 -8.07 -17.68 -10.76
C ALA A 142 -8.51 -16.44 -9.94
N LEU A 143 -7.56 -15.68 -9.41
CA LEU A 143 -7.85 -14.44 -8.69
C LEU A 143 -8.46 -13.39 -9.63
N GLN A 144 -7.94 -13.23 -10.84
CA GLN A 144 -8.48 -12.34 -11.89
C GLN A 144 -9.93 -12.69 -12.20
N SER A 145 -10.23 -13.96 -12.44
CA SER A 145 -11.59 -14.42 -12.73
C SER A 145 -12.56 -14.13 -11.59
N ALA A 146 -12.12 -14.33 -10.34
CA ALA A 146 -12.95 -14.12 -9.16
C ALA A 146 -13.19 -12.64 -8.80
N THR A 147 -12.38 -11.71 -9.34
CA THR A 147 -12.41 -10.30 -8.90
C THR A 147 -12.75 -9.30 -10.00
N ARG A 148 -12.53 -9.63 -11.28
CA ARG A 148 -12.49 -8.66 -12.38
C ARG A 148 -13.75 -7.81 -12.49
N THR A 149 -14.93 -8.42 -12.46
CA THR A 149 -16.19 -7.71 -12.64
C THR A 149 -16.40 -6.64 -11.56
N ASP A 150 -16.28 -7.04 -10.31
CA ASP A 150 -16.49 -6.14 -9.17
C ASP A 150 -15.39 -5.09 -9.08
N TYR A 151 -14.14 -5.49 -9.34
CA TYR A 151 -13.01 -4.57 -9.36
C TYR A 151 -13.18 -3.49 -10.42
N CYS A 152 -13.48 -3.85 -11.68
CA CYS A 152 -13.66 -2.88 -12.76
C CYS A 152 -14.82 -1.92 -12.49
N ALA A 153 -15.94 -2.42 -11.95
CA ALA A 153 -17.09 -1.59 -11.59
C ALA A 153 -16.73 -0.57 -10.50
N ARG A 154 -16.08 -1.03 -9.43
CA ARG A 154 -15.67 -0.16 -8.31
C ARG A 154 -14.55 0.81 -8.71
N LEU A 155 -13.59 0.39 -9.53
CA LEU A 155 -12.55 1.27 -10.07
C LEU A 155 -13.18 2.44 -10.85
N LYS A 156 -14.11 2.16 -11.76
CA LYS A 156 -14.83 3.20 -12.51
C LYS A 156 -15.63 4.13 -11.59
N ALA A 157 -16.26 3.60 -10.56
CA ALA A 157 -16.96 4.42 -9.58
C ALA A 157 -16.01 5.34 -8.82
N GLU A 158 -14.85 4.85 -8.41
CA GLU A 158 -13.82 5.63 -7.72
C GLU A 158 -13.21 6.70 -8.65
N GLN A 159 -12.96 6.38 -9.91
CA GLN A 159 -12.50 7.34 -10.91
C GLN A 159 -13.52 8.48 -11.06
N ARG A 160 -14.82 8.16 -11.23
CA ARG A 160 -15.87 9.19 -11.32
C ARG A 160 -15.94 10.05 -10.06
N ARG A 161 -15.81 9.44 -8.89
CA ARG A 161 -15.83 10.15 -7.60
C ARG A 161 -14.71 11.19 -7.52
N ARG A 162 -13.49 10.83 -7.95
CA ARG A 162 -12.32 11.73 -7.92
C ARG A 162 -12.32 12.76 -9.04
N ASN A 163 -12.78 12.38 -10.23
CA ASN A 163 -12.66 13.18 -11.44
C ASN A 163 -13.99 13.85 -11.82
N GLN A 164 -14.76 14.31 -10.83
CA GLN A 164 -15.97 15.12 -11.03
C GLN A 164 -16.99 14.50 -12.00
N GLY A 165 -17.21 13.19 -11.88
CA GLY A 165 -18.18 12.44 -12.69
C GLY A 165 -17.61 11.75 -13.92
N THR A 166 -16.34 12.00 -14.28
CA THR A 166 -15.68 11.35 -15.43
C THR A 166 -14.83 10.16 -15.00
N VAL A 167 -14.69 9.16 -15.86
CA VAL A 167 -13.65 8.12 -15.69
C VAL A 167 -12.31 8.68 -16.16
N SER A 168 -11.21 8.04 -15.72
CA SER A 168 -9.87 8.38 -16.20
C SER A 168 -9.80 8.32 -17.73
N SER A 169 -9.05 9.25 -18.34
CA SER A 169 -8.79 9.28 -19.77
C SER A 169 -8.18 7.97 -20.30
N MET A 170 -7.46 7.24 -19.48
CA MET A 170 -6.92 5.93 -19.81
C MET A 170 -8.02 4.86 -19.97
N ASN A 171 -9.15 4.99 -19.27
CA ASN A 171 -10.30 4.07 -19.29
C ASN A 171 -9.91 2.59 -19.28
N ILE A 172 -8.89 2.23 -18.50
CA ILE A 172 -8.33 0.89 -18.41
C ILE A 172 -8.84 0.23 -17.13
N CYS A 173 -9.24 -1.06 -17.25
CA CYS A 173 -9.36 -1.94 -16.09
C CYS A 173 -8.15 -2.90 -16.10
N PRO A 174 -7.10 -2.62 -15.33
CA PRO A 174 -5.86 -3.37 -15.38
C PRO A 174 -6.03 -4.82 -14.92
N PRO A 175 -5.20 -5.74 -15.43
CA PRO A 175 -5.20 -7.11 -14.95
C PRO A 175 -4.59 -7.21 -13.55
N ILE A 176 -4.97 -8.28 -12.81
CA ILE A 176 -4.54 -8.49 -11.41
C ILE A 176 -3.02 -8.53 -11.24
N LYS A 177 -2.28 -8.94 -12.26
CA LYS A 177 -0.82 -8.99 -12.24
C LYS A 177 -0.17 -7.62 -12.03
N ASP A 178 -0.83 -6.56 -12.53
CA ASP A 178 -0.34 -5.18 -12.49
C ASP A 178 -0.81 -4.42 -11.23
N LEU A 179 -1.59 -5.07 -10.37
CA LEU A 179 -2.12 -4.49 -9.14
C LEU A 179 -1.35 -4.96 -7.91
N THR A 180 -1.21 -4.11 -6.93
CA THR A 180 -0.78 -4.51 -5.59
C THR A 180 -1.97 -5.07 -4.82
N LEU A 181 -1.82 -6.27 -4.27
CA LEU A 181 -2.83 -6.95 -3.47
C LEU A 181 -2.55 -6.77 -1.97
N LEU A 182 -3.59 -6.40 -1.23
CA LEU A 182 -3.60 -6.32 0.23
C LEU A 182 -4.63 -7.29 0.79
N LEU A 183 -4.35 -7.84 1.98
CA LEU A 183 -5.29 -8.69 2.71
C LEU A 183 -5.81 -7.96 3.93
N GLY A 184 -7.14 -7.82 4.04
CA GLY A 184 -7.81 -7.11 5.13
C GLY A 184 -8.73 -8.01 5.95
N SER A 185 -9.01 -7.57 7.17
CA SER A 185 -9.97 -8.20 8.06
C SER A 185 -10.76 -7.15 8.80
N THR A 186 -12.09 -7.32 8.89
CA THR A 186 -12.95 -6.47 9.71
C THR A 186 -12.97 -6.90 11.17
N SER A 187 -12.78 -8.18 11.43
CA SER A 187 -12.89 -8.77 12.78
C SER A 187 -11.55 -9.07 13.45
N GLY A 188 -10.43 -9.02 12.70
CA GLY A 188 -9.13 -9.50 13.17
C GLY A 188 -9.03 -11.03 13.29
N ARG A 189 -10.07 -11.80 12.93
CA ARG A 189 -10.10 -13.28 13.07
C ARG A 189 -9.71 -13.98 11.77
N ALA A 190 -10.24 -13.56 10.65
CA ALA A 190 -9.98 -14.13 9.33
C ALA A 190 -9.89 -13.02 8.29
N ILE A 191 -9.25 -13.28 7.17
CA ILE A 191 -9.24 -12.37 6.00
C ILE A 191 -10.63 -12.41 5.37
N ASP A 192 -11.33 -11.28 5.36
CA ASP A 192 -12.70 -11.14 4.83
C ASP A 192 -12.82 -10.06 3.74
N ARG A 193 -11.71 -9.42 3.39
CA ARG A 193 -11.62 -8.44 2.31
C ARG A 193 -10.23 -8.41 1.70
N ILE A 194 -10.15 -7.98 0.46
CA ILE A 194 -8.90 -7.73 -0.25
C ILE A 194 -8.89 -6.30 -0.78
N GLY A 195 -7.74 -5.64 -0.70
CA GLY A 195 -7.47 -4.35 -1.33
C GLY A 195 -6.68 -4.56 -2.62
N LEU A 196 -7.02 -3.82 -3.66
CA LEU A 196 -6.33 -3.82 -4.94
C LEU A 196 -5.91 -2.38 -5.25
N ILE A 197 -4.61 -2.15 -5.38
CA ILE A 197 -4.06 -0.83 -5.66
C ILE A 197 -3.50 -0.84 -7.08
N ALA A 198 -3.95 0.13 -7.89
CA ALA A 198 -3.38 0.48 -9.18
C ALA A 198 -2.51 1.73 -8.98
N ASP A 199 -1.21 1.62 -9.12
CA ASP A 199 -0.30 2.75 -9.04
C ASP A 199 -0.50 3.73 -10.21
N PRO A 200 0.06 4.96 -10.15
CA PRO A 200 0.03 5.90 -11.27
C PRO A 200 0.48 5.24 -12.58
N TYR A 201 -0.18 5.58 -13.67
CA TYR A 201 -0.04 4.99 -15.01
C TYR A 201 -0.61 3.56 -15.18
N VAL A 202 -1.11 2.91 -14.11
CA VAL A 202 -1.74 1.59 -14.21
C VAL A 202 -3.23 1.71 -14.56
N ALA A 203 -3.95 2.64 -13.93
CA ALA A 203 -5.38 2.86 -14.18
C ALA A 203 -5.75 4.34 -14.37
N GLY A 204 -4.79 5.23 -14.35
CA GLY A 204 -4.95 6.68 -14.51
C GLY A 204 -3.62 7.36 -14.69
N SER A 205 -3.64 8.66 -14.98
CA SER A 205 -2.44 9.48 -15.15
C SER A 205 -1.67 9.64 -13.83
N TYR A 206 -0.44 10.13 -13.91
CA TYR A 206 0.36 10.45 -12.73
C TYR A 206 -0.35 11.44 -11.79
N ALA A 207 -1.00 12.46 -12.37
CA ALA A 207 -1.71 13.47 -11.61
C ALA A 207 -2.93 12.93 -10.84
N GLU A 208 -3.55 11.85 -11.33
CA GLU A 208 -4.65 11.18 -10.64
C GLU A 208 -4.18 10.36 -9.43
N GLY A 209 -2.89 10.03 -9.34
CA GLY A 209 -2.33 9.20 -8.28
C GLY A 209 -2.75 7.73 -8.37
N SER A 210 -2.58 7.00 -7.26
CA SER A 210 -3.00 5.59 -7.17
C SER A 210 -4.50 5.46 -6.92
N TYR A 211 -5.12 4.42 -7.49
CA TYR A 211 -6.49 4.01 -7.20
C TYR A 211 -6.51 2.79 -6.31
N GLU A 212 -7.25 2.86 -5.21
CA GLU A 212 -7.44 1.74 -4.28
C GLU A 212 -8.91 1.30 -4.28
N VAL A 213 -9.13 -0.01 -4.46
CA VAL A 213 -10.44 -0.63 -4.44
C VAL A 213 -10.43 -1.78 -3.44
N THR A 214 -11.39 -1.77 -2.51
CA THR A 214 -11.59 -2.87 -1.57
C THR A 214 -12.77 -3.73 -1.99
N LEU A 215 -12.56 -5.06 -2.04
CA LEU A 215 -13.57 -6.07 -2.33
C LEU A 215 -13.79 -6.95 -1.09
N PRO A 216 -15.04 -7.37 -0.79
CA PRO A 216 -15.29 -8.43 0.18
C PRO A 216 -14.77 -9.77 -0.37
N VAL A 217 -14.37 -10.66 0.50
CA VAL A 217 -14.08 -12.05 0.12
C VAL A 217 -15.41 -12.75 -0.18
N THR A 218 -15.61 -13.06 -1.46
CA THR A 218 -16.77 -13.81 -1.96
C THR A 218 -16.47 -15.32 -1.98
N PRO A 219 -17.48 -16.21 -2.17
CA PRO A 219 -17.24 -17.64 -2.40
C PRO A 219 -16.27 -17.90 -3.56
N ALA A 220 -16.36 -17.11 -4.65
CA ALA A 220 -15.44 -17.22 -5.79
C ALA A 220 -14.00 -16.88 -5.41
N ILE A 221 -13.79 -15.80 -4.66
CA ILE A 221 -12.45 -15.44 -4.14
C ILE A 221 -11.93 -16.52 -3.19
N LEU A 222 -12.77 -17.04 -2.27
CA LEU A 222 -12.38 -18.12 -1.36
C LEU A 222 -11.98 -19.41 -2.11
N THR A 223 -12.66 -19.72 -3.21
CA THR A 223 -12.31 -20.86 -4.07
C THR A 223 -10.94 -20.67 -4.73
N ALA A 224 -10.59 -19.45 -5.12
CA ALA A 224 -9.30 -19.11 -5.69
C ALA A 224 -8.13 -19.16 -4.68
N VAL A 225 -8.42 -19.16 -3.36
CA VAL A 225 -7.37 -19.31 -2.31
C VAL A 225 -6.85 -20.75 -2.30
N LYS A 226 -5.52 -20.91 -2.20
CA LYS A 226 -4.88 -22.23 -2.03
C LYS A 226 -5.45 -22.98 -0.82
N PRO A 227 -5.69 -24.29 -0.90
CA PRO A 227 -6.27 -25.07 0.21
C PRO A 227 -5.57 -24.87 1.55
N ALA A 228 -4.24 -24.77 1.57
CA ALA A 228 -3.42 -24.55 2.76
C ALA A 228 -3.70 -23.25 3.53
N TYR A 229 -4.37 -22.29 2.89
CA TYR A 229 -4.66 -20.98 3.47
C TYR A 229 -6.15 -20.71 3.66
N ARG A 230 -7.05 -21.54 3.10
CA ARG A 230 -8.50 -21.28 3.12
C ARG A 230 -9.08 -21.07 4.50
N ALA A 231 -8.61 -21.85 5.49
CA ALA A 231 -9.07 -21.71 6.88
C ALA A 231 -8.76 -20.34 7.52
N ALA A 232 -7.84 -19.56 6.93
CA ALA A 232 -7.53 -18.21 7.38
C ALA A 232 -8.37 -17.13 6.68
N PHE A 233 -9.28 -17.50 5.78
CA PHE A 233 -10.19 -16.61 5.07
C PHE A 233 -11.64 -16.89 5.50
N ALA A 234 -12.48 -15.87 5.38
CA ALA A 234 -13.92 -15.98 5.60
C ALA A 234 -14.67 -15.20 4.51
N VAL A 235 -15.76 -15.78 4.02
CA VAL A 235 -16.68 -15.06 3.14
C VAL A 235 -17.35 -13.98 3.97
N ARG A 236 -17.43 -12.78 3.39
CA ARG A 236 -18.17 -11.67 3.97
C ARG A 236 -19.53 -11.59 3.27
N PRO A 237 -20.63 -11.63 4.05
CA PRO A 237 -21.97 -11.42 3.52
C PRO A 237 -22.17 -10.00 2.97
#